data_2751d2f115eed4010f4cf31f87fc910a
#
_entry.id   2751d2f115eed4010f4cf31f87fc910a
#
_cell.length_a   1.000
_cell.length_b   1.000
_cell.length_c   1.000
_cell.angle_alpha   90.00
_cell.angle_beta   90.00
_cell.angle_gamma   90.00
#
_symmetry.space_group_name_H-M   'P 1'
#
loop_
_entity.id
_entity.type
_entity.pdbx_description
1 polymer ?
#
loop_
_entity_poly.entity_id
_entity_poly.type
_entity_poly.pdbx_seq_one_letter_code
_entity_poly.pdbx_strand_id
1 'polypeptide(L)'
;MAAMVRYALAGNGEPALKAVLRPGEAREMNDRSQPEFAPVGDRQYHHFRIDVPKGVGKMTIDLKGFARAADFDLHLFANRTGFAWREDAAWGHVGEKTDKRLVIPDPKPGTYYISVFCATTVTASMGKYGVEYSGRTDVLNGVPYTIQVNFE
;
A
#
# COMPACT_ATOMS: atom_id res chain seq x y z
N MET A 1 -1.88 12.44 -4.29
CA MET A 1 -2.13 12.23 -2.84
C MET A 1 -3.57 12.49 -2.40
N ALA A 2 -4.23 13.49 -2.96
CA ALA A 2 -5.52 13.93 -2.44
C ALA A 2 -6.65 12.89 -2.47
N ALA A 3 -6.81 12.12 -3.53
CA ALA A 3 -7.96 11.22 -3.66
C ALA A 3 -7.90 10.02 -2.70
N MET A 4 -6.77 9.34 -2.61
CA MET A 4 -6.64 8.17 -1.74
C MET A 4 -6.56 8.53 -0.26
N VAL A 5 -5.91 9.65 0.07
CA VAL A 5 -5.90 10.14 1.45
C VAL A 5 -7.30 10.54 1.89
N ARG A 6 -8.05 11.24 1.05
CA ARG A 6 -9.45 11.58 1.35
C ARG A 6 -10.31 10.34 1.54
N TYR A 7 -10.11 9.34 0.70
CA TYR A 7 -10.83 8.09 0.81
C TYR A 7 -10.48 7.35 2.11
N ALA A 8 -9.20 7.29 2.45
CA ALA A 8 -8.75 6.65 3.68
C ALA A 8 -9.16 7.41 4.95
N LEU A 9 -9.31 8.72 4.88
CA LEU A 9 -9.73 9.56 6.01
C LEU A 9 -11.24 9.70 6.15
N ALA A 10 -12.03 9.10 5.26
CA ALA A 10 -13.48 9.06 5.44
C ALA A 10 -13.82 8.35 6.76
N GLY A 11 -14.86 8.81 7.45
CA GLY A 11 -15.26 8.20 8.72
C GLY A 11 -14.36 8.55 9.91
N ASN A 12 -14.02 9.82 10.09
CA ASN A 12 -13.25 10.31 11.25
C ASN A 12 -11.84 9.74 11.39
N GLY A 13 -11.15 9.56 10.28
CA GLY A 13 -9.79 9.03 10.26
C GLY A 13 -9.70 7.52 10.13
N GLU A 14 -10.82 6.81 10.07
CA GLU A 14 -10.88 5.40 9.75
C GLU A 14 -10.84 5.21 8.22
N PRO A 15 -10.20 4.13 7.71
CA PRO A 15 -10.34 3.77 6.31
C PRO A 15 -11.81 3.52 5.96
N ALA A 16 -12.23 3.96 4.78
CA ALA A 16 -13.57 3.68 4.30
C ALA A 16 -13.83 2.17 4.21
N LEU A 17 -15.11 1.75 4.27
CA LEU A 17 -15.47 0.33 4.19
C LEU A 17 -14.84 -0.40 2.99
N LYS A 18 -14.70 0.29 1.86
CA LYS A 18 -14.08 -0.26 0.66
C LYS A 18 -12.57 -0.49 0.79
N ALA A 19 -11.94 0.06 1.82
CA ALA A 19 -10.53 -0.17 2.12
C ALA A 19 -10.33 -1.27 3.18
N VAL A 20 -11.38 -1.93 3.63
CA VAL A 20 -11.32 -3.06 4.56
C VAL A 20 -10.94 -4.33 3.80
N LEU A 21 -9.84 -4.94 4.22
CA LEU A 21 -9.39 -6.22 3.67
C LEU A 21 -10.11 -7.38 4.37
N ARG A 22 -10.30 -8.47 3.63
CA ARG A 22 -10.85 -9.72 4.15
C ARG A 22 -9.77 -10.79 4.14
N PRO A 23 -9.62 -11.56 5.24
CA PRO A 23 -8.59 -12.61 5.29
C PRO A 23 -8.77 -13.63 4.17
N GLY A 24 -7.66 -13.98 3.52
CA GLY A 24 -7.62 -14.95 2.45
C GLY A 24 -8.10 -14.45 1.08
N GLU A 25 -8.61 -13.22 0.99
CA GLU A 25 -9.07 -12.63 -0.27
C GLU A 25 -8.01 -11.70 -0.84
N ALA A 26 -7.60 -11.97 -2.08
CA ALA A 26 -6.73 -11.07 -2.82
C ALA A 26 -7.50 -9.83 -3.25
N ARG A 27 -6.93 -8.66 -3.00
CA ARG A 27 -7.45 -7.39 -3.49
C ARG A 27 -6.56 -6.85 -4.59
N GLU A 28 -7.11 -6.78 -5.80
CA GLU A 28 -6.41 -6.24 -6.95
C GLU A 28 -6.57 -4.73 -7.04
N MET A 29 -5.46 -4.03 -7.03
CA MET A 29 -5.39 -2.58 -7.16
C MET A 29 -4.91 -2.24 -8.57
N ASN A 30 -5.80 -2.37 -9.55
CA ASN A 30 -5.48 -2.25 -10.97
C ASN A 30 -6.64 -1.71 -11.82
N ASP A 31 -7.67 -1.14 -11.22
CA ASP A 31 -8.81 -0.58 -11.95
C ASP A 31 -8.84 0.94 -11.81
N ARG A 32 -8.40 1.63 -12.86
CA ARG A 32 -8.34 3.10 -12.89
C ARG A 32 -9.71 3.77 -12.89
N SER A 33 -10.77 3.05 -13.24
CA SER A 33 -12.13 3.57 -13.26
C SER A 33 -12.77 3.62 -11.87
N GLN A 34 -12.18 2.91 -10.89
CA GLN A 34 -12.68 2.83 -9.53
C GLN A 34 -11.58 3.27 -8.54
N PRO A 35 -11.72 4.44 -7.89
CA PRO A 35 -10.68 4.96 -7.01
C PRO A 35 -10.26 4.00 -5.90
N GLU A 36 -11.19 3.22 -5.36
CA GLU A 36 -10.94 2.23 -4.32
C GLU A 36 -10.14 1.00 -4.79
N PHE A 37 -9.96 0.82 -6.08
CA PHE A 37 -9.21 -0.27 -6.69
C PHE A 37 -8.12 0.22 -7.66
N ALA A 38 -7.82 1.51 -7.63
CA ALA A 38 -6.85 2.10 -8.53
C ALA A 38 -5.40 1.73 -8.18
N PRO A 39 -4.49 1.68 -9.18
CA PRO A 39 -3.06 1.59 -8.92
C PRO A 39 -2.57 2.71 -8.01
N VAL A 40 -1.50 2.45 -7.24
CA VAL A 40 -0.91 3.49 -6.39
C VAL A 40 -0.05 4.43 -7.24
N GLY A 41 -0.24 5.73 -7.04
CA GLY A 41 0.54 6.76 -7.72
C GLY A 41 1.90 7.01 -7.07
N ASP A 42 2.78 7.66 -7.81
CA ASP A 42 4.09 8.07 -7.32
C ASP A 42 3.96 8.89 -6.03
N ARG A 43 4.72 8.53 -5.00
CA ARG A 43 4.71 9.15 -3.67
C ARG A 43 3.36 9.13 -2.95
N GLN A 44 2.48 8.22 -3.32
CA GLN A 44 1.17 8.07 -2.69
C GLN A 44 1.12 6.90 -1.73
N TYR A 45 0.26 7.02 -0.72
CA TYR A 45 -0.12 5.95 0.18
C TYR A 45 -1.50 5.42 -0.18
N HIS A 46 -1.63 4.10 -0.18
CA HIS A 46 -2.92 3.42 -0.07
C HIS A 46 -3.06 2.89 1.34
N HIS A 47 -4.17 3.21 2.00
CA HIS A 47 -4.44 2.78 3.36
C HIS A 47 -5.54 1.73 3.38
N PHE A 48 -5.29 0.65 4.11
CA PHE A 48 -6.22 -0.44 4.32
C PHE A 48 -6.36 -0.73 5.81
N ARG A 49 -7.37 -1.49 6.13
CA ARG A 49 -7.66 -1.95 7.48
C ARG A 49 -8.06 -3.42 7.45
N ILE A 50 -7.69 -4.17 8.48
CA ILE A 50 -8.17 -5.52 8.72
C ILE A 50 -8.38 -5.73 10.21
N ASP A 51 -9.45 -6.44 10.57
CA ASP A 51 -9.71 -6.82 11.95
C ASP A 51 -9.21 -8.24 12.18
N VAL A 52 -8.37 -8.40 13.21
CA VAL A 52 -7.76 -9.67 13.57
C VAL A 52 -8.53 -10.26 14.75
N PRO A 53 -9.13 -11.45 14.60
CA PRO A 53 -9.84 -12.11 15.69
C PRO A 53 -8.87 -12.74 16.70
N LYS A 54 -9.41 -13.17 17.83
CA LYS A 54 -8.65 -13.97 18.80
C LYS A 54 -8.23 -15.31 18.20
N GLY A 55 -7.08 -15.82 18.62
CA GLY A 55 -6.63 -17.17 18.27
C GLY A 55 -5.81 -17.25 16.97
N VAL A 56 -5.48 -16.12 16.35
CA VAL A 56 -4.57 -16.11 15.19
C VAL A 56 -3.13 -16.23 15.69
N GLY A 57 -2.43 -17.26 15.25
CA GLY A 57 -1.03 -17.46 15.61
C GLY A 57 -0.05 -16.68 14.74
N LYS A 58 -0.45 -16.40 13.50
CA LYS A 58 0.40 -15.67 12.56
C LYS A 58 -0.46 -14.93 11.54
N MET A 59 -0.10 -13.69 11.26
CA MET A 59 -0.67 -12.90 10.17
C MET A 59 0.41 -12.63 9.14
N THR A 60 0.11 -12.95 7.88
CA THR A 60 1.00 -12.68 6.75
C THR A 60 0.33 -11.71 5.80
N ILE A 61 1.04 -10.63 5.47
CA ILE A 61 0.59 -9.62 4.51
C ILE A 61 1.47 -9.72 3.29
N ASP A 62 0.87 -10.07 2.16
CA ASP A 62 1.55 -10.21 0.88
C ASP A 62 1.19 -9.10 -0.08
N LEU A 63 2.20 -8.47 -0.63
CA LEU A 63 2.10 -7.47 -1.68
C LEU A 63 2.78 -8.04 -2.91
N LYS A 64 2.07 -8.10 -4.02
CA LYS A 64 2.58 -8.61 -5.30
C LYS A 64 2.32 -7.65 -6.44
N GLY A 65 3.34 -7.42 -7.26
CA GLY A 65 3.19 -6.68 -8.51
C GLY A 65 2.53 -7.52 -9.59
N PHE A 66 1.99 -6.86 -10.59
CA PHE A 66 1.53 -7.52 -11.81
C PHE A 66 2.73 -7.83 -12.71
N ALA A 67 2.62 -8.90 -13.50
CA ALA A 67 3.71 -9.39 -14.34
C ALA A 67 4.27 -8.38 -15.35
N ARG A 68 3.50 -7.34 -15.66
CA ARG A 68 3.94 -6.23 -16.53
C ARG A 68 4.51 -5.05 -15.76
N ALA A 69 4.34 -5.02 -14.46
CA ALA A 69 4.94 -3.98 -13.64
C ALA A 69 6.41 -4.30 -13.48
N ALA A 70 7.27 -3.43 -13.98
CA ALA A 70 8.68 -3.47 -13.65
C ALA A 70 8.85 -3.42 -12.13
N ASP A 71 10.02 -3.75 -11.64
CA ASP A 71 10.32 -3.61 -10.21
C ASP A 71 10.23 -2.14 -9.80
N PHE A 72 9.17 -1.81 -9.12
CA PHE A 72 8.96 -0.51 -8.50
C PHE A 72 9.20 -0.58 -7.00
N ASP A 73 9.46 0.56 -6.40
CA ASP A 73 9.74 0.64 -4.98
C ASP A 73 8.41 0.77 -4.20
N LEU A 74 7.68 -0.32 -4.07
CA LEU A 74 6.52 -0.38 -3.20
C LEU A 74 6.94 -0.80 -1.79
N HIS A 75 6.56 0.00 -0.82
CA HIS A 75 6.82 -0.26 0.59
C HIS A 75 5.53 -0.69 1.28
N LEU A 76 5.65 -1.62 2.21
CA LEU A 76 4.54 -2.17 2.96
C LEU A 76 4.73 -1.85 4.44
N PHE A 77 3.71 -1.26 5.07
CA PHE A 77 3.73 -0.90 6.48
C PHE A 77 2.48 -1.38 7.18
N ALA A 78 2.61 -1.65 8.47
CA ALA A 78 1.48 -1.99 9.33
C ALA A 78 1.60 -1.32 10.70
N ASN A 79 0.44 -1.00 11.31
CA ASN A 79 0.36 -0.37 12.61
C ASN A 79 -0.97 -0.75 13.28
N ARG A 80 -1.04 -0.61 14.60
CA ARG A 80 -2.27 -0.85 15.38
C ARG A 80 -2.94 0.43 15.88
N THR A 81 -2.19 1.51 15.96
CA THR A 81 -2.62 2.76 16.63
C THR A 81 -3.23 3.78 15.69
N GLY A 82 -3.25 3.53 14.41
CA GLY A 82 -3.73 4.43 13.37
C GLY A 82 -3.06 4.12 12.04
N PHE A 83 -3.19 5.01 11.08
CA PHE A 83 -2.58 4.81 9.76
C PHE A 83 -1.08 4.51 9.87
N ALA A 84 -0.63 3.54 9.09
CA ALA A 84 0.75 3.11 9.07
C ALA A 84 1.57 4.01 8.15
N TRP A 85 1.98 5.16 8.66
CA TRP A 85 2.93 6.04 7.98
C TRP A 85 4.34 5.50 8.13
N ARG A 86 5.19 5.78 7.18
CA ARG A 86 6.58 5.31 7.18
C ARG A 86 7.32 5.64 8.49
N GLU A 87 7.07 6.82 9.04
CA GLU A 87 7.80 7.35 10.20
C GLU A 87 7.43 6.69 11.52
N ASP A 88 6.21 6.14 11.61
CA ASP A 88 5.67 5.64 12.87
C ASP A 88 5.08 4.22 12.77
N ALA A 89 5.32 3.53 11.68
CA ALA A 89 4.84 2.16 11.52
C ALA A 89 5.53 1.19 12.48
N ALA A 90 4.74 0.31 13.10
CA ALA A 90 5.27 -0.74 13.97
C ALA A 90 5.97 -1.85 13.18
N TRP A 91 5.54 -2.11 11.95
CA TRP A 91 6.12 -3.08 11.04
C TRP A 91 6.29 -2.46 9.67
N GLY A 92 7.37 -2.80 9.00
CA GLY A 92 7.64 -2.30 7.67
C GLY A 92 8.56 -3.19 6.84
N HIS A 93 8.33 -3.20 5.54
CA HIS A 93 9.20 -3.84 4.57
C HIS A 93 9.42 -2.86 3.42
N VAL A 94 10.61 -2.33 3.36
CA VAL A 94 11.05 -1.36 2.35
C VAL A 94 12.04 -2.01 1.38
N GLY A 95 12.30 -1.36 0.25
CA GLY A 95 13.28 -1.83 -0.74
C GLY A 95 12.80 -1.68 -2.16
N GLU A 96 13.66 -2.02 -3.09
CA GLU A 96 13.54 -1.69 -4.52
C GLU A 96 12.59 -2.58 -5.31
N LYS A 97 11.93 -3.55 -4.69
CA LYS A 97 11.02 -4.46 -5.40
C LYS A 97 9.57 -4.15 -5.09
N THR A 98 8.71 -4.50 -6.03
CA THR A 98 7.27 -4.40 -5.84
C THR A 98 6.79 -5.43 -4.82
N ASP A 99 7.25 -6.67 -4.93
CA ASP A 99 6.83 -7.74 -4.05
C ASP A 99 7.39 -7.58 -2.63
N LYS A 100 6.49 -7.62 -1.64
CA LYS A 100 6.83 -7.49 -0.23
C LYS A 100 6.02 -8.47 0.59
N ARG A 101 6.60 -8.94 1.70
CA ARG A 101 5.88 -9.74 2.68
C ARG A 101 6.20 -9.23 4.08
N LEU A 102 5.16 -9.05 4.88
CA LEU A 102 5.27 -8.86 6.33
C LEU A 102 4.67 -10.07 7.04
N VAL A 103 5.40 -10.57 8.03
CA VAL A 103 4.91 -11.63 8.92
C VAL A 103 4.84 -11.06 10.33
N ILE A 104 3.65 -11.11 10.91
CA ILE A 104 3.42 -10.68 12.29
C ILE A 104 3.06 -11.92 13.11
N PRO A 105 3.99 -12.42 13.94
CA PRO A 105 3.71 -13.56 14.80
C PRO A 105 2.83 -13.15 15.97
N ASP A 106 1.96 -14.05 16.38
CA ASP A 106 1.06 -13.86 17.53
C ASP A 106 0.37 -12.49 17.54
N PRO A 107 -0.34 -12.10 16.45
CA PRO A 107 -0.95 -10.81 16.38
C PRO A 107 -2.02 -10.68 17.47
N LYS A 108 -2.01 -9.59 18.21
CA LYS A 108 -3.06 -9.31 19.19
C LYS A 108 -4.38 -9.05 18.48
N PRO A 109 -5.51 -9.50 19.03
CA PRO A 109 -6.82 -9.20 18.46
C PRO A 109 -7.05 -7.70 18.34
N GLY A 110 -7.78 -7.29 17.30
CA GLY A 110 -8.15 -5.90 17.09
C GLY A 110 -7.85 -5.42 15.68
N THR A 111 -7.95 -4.13 15.48
CA THR A 111 -7.76 -3.50 14.19
C THR A 111 -6.28 -3.30 13.88
N TYR A 112 -5.88 -3.67 12.66
CA TYR A 112 -4.58 -3.37 12.09
C TYR A 112 -4.77 -2.47 10.87
N TYR A 113 -3.95 -1.44 10.79
CA TYR A 113 -3.88 -0.54 9.66
C TYR A 113 -2.68 -0.94 8.81
N ILE A 114 -2.91 -1.08 7.50
CA ILE A 114 -1.91 -1.52 6.53
C ILE A 114 -1.81 -0.45 5.47
N SER A 115 -0.61 -0.10 5.07
CA SER A 115 -0.43 0.85 3.98
C SER A 115 0.59 0.38 2.97
N VAL A 116 0.34 0.75 1.72
CA VAL A 116 1.25 0.57 0.60
C VAL A 116 1.70 1.96 0.17
N PHE A 117 3.00 2.18 0.17
CA PHE A 117 3.60 3.44 -0.25
C PHE A 117 4.41 3.23 -1.52
N CYS A 118 4.17 4.05 -2.52
CA CYS A 118 4.95 4.06 -3.75
C CYS A 118 6.08 5.09 -3.63
N ALA A 119 7.28 4.61 -3.34
CA ALA A 119 8.45 5.46 -3.34
C ALA A 119 8.80 5.88 -4.76
N THR A 120 9.25 7.10 -4.94
CA THR A 120 9.56 7.60 -6.27
C THR A 120 10.78 6.92 -6.87
N THR A 121 10.69 6.61 -8.14
CA THR A 121 11.82 6.15 -8.97
C THR A 121 12.19 7.20 -10.02
N VAL A 122 11.63 8.41 -9.87
CA VAL A 122 11.75 9.50 -10.83
C VAL A 122 12.56 10.63 -10.24
N THR A 123 13.46 11.16 -11.05
CA THR A 123 14.18 12.40 -10.75
C THR A 123 13.66 13.50 -11.67
N ALA A 124 13.26 14.62 -11.09
CA ALA A 124 12.86 15.80 -11.83
C ALA A 124 14.04 16.80 -11.88
N SER A 125 14.28 17.37 -13.04
CA SER A 125 15.30 18.39 -13.23
C SER A 125 14.81 19.48 -14.16
N MET A 126 15.40 20.69 -14.08
CA MET A 126 15.10 21.76 -15.02
C MET A 126 15.89 21.58 -16.30
N GLY A 127 15.17 21.36 -17.38
CA GLY A 127 15.71 21.33 -18.74
C GLY A 127 15.56 22.66 -19.46
N LYS A 128 15.97 22.68 -20.72
CA LYS A 128 15.90 23.88 -21.57
C LYS A 128 14.47 24.38 -21.78
N TYR A 129 13.49 23.49 -21.81
CA TYR A 129 12.08 23.79 -22.11
C TYR A 129 11.14 23.54 -20.92
N GLY A 130 11.66 23.38 -19.73
CA GLY A 130 10.88 23.13 -18.52
C GLY A 130 11.38 21.95 -17.72
N VAL A 131 10.50 21.33 -16.95
CA VAL A 131 10.85 20.18 -16.11
C VAL A 131 11.02 18.94 -16.97
N GLU A 132 12.16 18.27 -16.78
CA GLU A 132 12.45 16.97 -17.40
C GLU A 132 12.48 15.87 -16.32
N TYR A 133 11.94 14.71 -16.68
CA TYR A 133 11.90 13.55 -15.79
C TYR A 133 12.84 12.46 -16.30
N SER A 134 13.57 11.85 -15.38
CA SER A 134 14.48 10.73 -15.64
C SER A 134 14.27 9.61 -14.63
N GLY A 135 14.90 8.46 -14.87
CA GLY A 135 14.73 7.26 -14.05
C GLY A 135 13.60 6.38 -14.59
N ARG A 136 12.99 5.58 -13.70
CA ARG A 136 11.87 4.71 -14.07
C ARG A 136 10.57 5.51 -14.05
N THR A 137 10.31 6.23 -15.14
CA THR A 137 9.18 7.17 -15.24
C THR A 137 7.82 6.49 -15.34
N ASP A 138 7.77 5.19 -15.57
CA ASP A 138 6.50 4.43 -15.61
C ASP A 138 5.72 4.52 -14.30
N VAL A 139 6.38 4.78 -13.19
CA VAL A 139 5.74 5.01 -11.89
C VAL A 139 4.71 6.14 -11.93
N LEU A 140 4.91 7.12 -12.81
CA LEU A 140 3.99 8.25 -12.99
C LEU A 140 2.62 7.83 -13.53
N ASN A 141 2.54 6.65 -14.14
CA ASN A 141 1.28 6.07 -14.62
C ASN A 141 0.53 5.29 -13.54
N GLY A 142 1.06 5.22 -12.34
CA GLY A 142 0.54 4.40 -11.26
C GLY A 142 1.06 2.96 -11.31
N VAL A 143 1.25 2.38 -10.15
CA VAL A 143 1.78 1.01 -10.00
C VAL A 143 0.65 0.09 -9.57
N PRO A 144 0.24 -0.86 -10.42
CA PRO A 144 -0.75 -1.87 -10.04
C PRO A 144 -0.13 -2.92 -9.12
N TYR A 145 -0.92 -3.43 -8.21
CA TYR A 145 -0.49 -4.49 -7.29
C TYR A 145 -1.69 -5.28 -6.77
N THR A 146 -1.39 -6.40 -6.13
CA THR A 146 -2.36 -7.18 -5.37
C THR A 146 -1.91 -7.25 -3.93
N ILE A 147 -2.84 -7.09 -3.00
CA ILE A 147 -2.59 -7.23 -1.56
C ILE A 147 -3.49 -8.32 -0.99
N GLN A 148 -2.93 -9.18 -0.14
CA GLN A 148 -3.65 -10.26 0.52
C GLN A 148 -3.13 -10.44 1.93
N VAL A 149 -4.04 -10.63 2.88
CA VAL A 149 -3.72 -10.96 4.26
C VAL A 149 -4.22 -12.36 4.56
N ASN A 150 -3.35 -13.19 5.13
CA ASN A 150 -3.70 -14.55 5.55
C ASN A 150 -3.47 -14.70 7.05
N PHE A 151 -4.36 -15.43 7.70
CA PHE A 151 -4.25 -15.82 9.10
C PHE A 151 -3.92 -17.31 9.19
N GLU A 152 -3.03 -17.67 10.14
CA GLU A 152 -2.70 -19.04 10.47
C GLU A 152 -2.82 -19.28 11.97
#